data_8cc01da88dfd703baeeb580b1b147110
#
_entry.id   8cc01da88dfd703baeeb580b1b147110
#
_cell.length_a   1.000
_cell.length_b   1.000
_cell.length_c   1.000
_cell.angle_alpha   90.00
_cell.angle_beta   90.00
_cell.angle_gamma   90.00
#
_symmetry.space_group_name_H-M   'P 1'
#
loop_
_entity.id
_entity.type
_entity.pdbx_description
1 polymer ?
#
loop_
_entity_poly.entity_id
_entity_poly.type
_entity_poly.pdbx_seq_one_letter_code
_entity_poly.pdbx_strand_id
1 'polypeptide(L)'
;MGPGPDSRWHATREESRRALPGDALCPEAPDVKTHAITVEASREILWPWLVQMGCDRAGWYSWDRLDNAGVPSADRILPELQGTKIGDVLPSRPGHDDGFLVLELQAPEHLALGAYFRYSPLESLEWTEPAPKAFTRATWTFVLEALEAERTRLLVRTRGLTRPWWLDVPMRLTMGPAHAIMQRKQLLNLKARAEASRSRS
;
A
#
# COMPACT_ATOMS: atom_id res chain seq x y z
N MET A 1 -31.22 -11.21 -6.95
CA MET A 1 -30.23 -11.24 -5.86
C MET A 1 -29.04 -10.47 -6.36
N GLY A 2 -28.82 -9.24 -5.91
CA GLY A 2 -27.64 -8.46 -6.26
C GLY A 2 -26.40 -9.07 -5.60
N PRO A 3 -25.18 -8.89 -6.16
CA PRO A 3 -23.95 -9.37 -5.53
C PRO A 3 -23.86 -8.77 -4.12
N GLY A 4 -23.63 -9.62 -3.13
CA GLY A 4 -23.49 -9.20 -1.74
C GLY A 4 -22.36 -8.14 -1.57
N PRO A 5 -22.28 -7.46 -0.43
CA PRO A 5 -21.28 -6.42 -0.15
C PRO A 5 -19.82 -6.91 -0.33
N ASP A 6 -19.62 -8.20 -0.39
CA ASP A 6 -18.32 -8.89 -0.36
C ASP A 6 -17.53 -8.88 -1.68
N SER A 7 -18.13 -8.51 -2.81
CA SER A 7 -17.44 -8.51 -4.11
C SER A 7 -16.89 -7.13 -4.53
N ARG A 8 -17.07 -6.10 -3.70
CA ARG A 8 -16.72 -4.73 -4.06
C ARG A 8 -15.30 -4.40 -3.61
N TRP A 9 -14.51 -3.85 -4.51
CA TRP A 9 -13.20 -3.28 -4.23
C TRP A 9 -13.26 -1.94 -3.46
N HIS A 10 -14.43 -1.57 -2.95
CA HIS A 10 -14.66 -0.37 -2.15
C HIS A 10 -14.76 -0.69 -0.66
N ALA A 11 -14.15 0.17 0.14
CA ALA A 11 -14.39 0.16 1.57
C ALA A 11 -15.82 0.62 1.89
N THR A 12 -16.39 0.06 2.93
CA THR A 12 -17.66 0.52 3.51
C THR A 12 -17.47 1.88 4.19
N ARG A 13 -18.57 2.55 4.52
CA ARG A 13 -18.52 3.80 5.30
C ARG A 13 -17.90 3.61 6.68
N GLU A 14 -18.15 2.47 7.31
CA GLU A 14 -17.57 2.11 8.59
C GLU A 14 -16.06 1.90 8.48
N GLU A 15 -15.61 1.06 7.55
CA GLU A 15 -14.19 0.82 7.27
C GLU A 15 -13.43 2.12 6.95
N SER A 16 -14.09 3.07 6.28
CA SER A 16 -13.48 4.35 5.92
C SER A 16 -13.35 5.31 7.11
N ARG A 17 -14.18 5.17 8.15
CA ARG A 17 -14.25 6.11 9.29
C ARG A 17 -13.58 5.62 10.55
N ARG A 18 -13.55 4.30 10.76
CA ARG A 18 -12.91 3.74 11.95
C ARG A 18 -11.41 3.90 11.92
N ALA A 19 -10.78 3.92 13.09
CA ALA A 19 -9.33 3.92 13.21
C ALA A 19 -8.76 2.59 12.69
N LEU A 20 -7.62 2.69 11.99
CA LEU A 20 -6.85 1.54 11.50
C LEU A 20 -5.40 1.67 11.98
N PRO A 21 -4.66 0.54 12.06
CA PRO A 21 -3.21 0.56 12.22
C PRO A 21 -2.57 1.53 11.22
N GLY A 22 -1.50 2.23 11.63
CA GLY A 22 -0.80 3.22 10.81
C GLY A 22 -1.46 4.60 10.75
N ASP A 23 -2.69 4.80 11.23
CA ASP A 23 -3.34 6.13 11.23
C ASP A 23 -2.58 7.16 12.07
N ALA A 24 -1.96 6.72 13.15
CA ALA A 24 -1.16 7.57 14.05
C ALA A 24 0.16 8.05 13.42
N LEU A 25 0.62 7.43 12.34
CA LEU A 25 1.85 7.83 11.64
C LEU A 25 1.70 9.16 10.89
N CYS A 26 0.48 9.50 10.47
CA CYS A 26 0.18 10.78 9.82
C CYS A 26 -1.22 11.27 10.25
N PRO A 27 -1.43 11.62 11.54
CA PRO A 27 -2.77 11.93 12.08
C PRO A 27 -3.37 13.20 11.47
N GLU A 28 -2.52 14.14 11.07
CA GLU A 28 -2.91 15.46 10.54
C GLU A 28 -3.24 15.45 9.03
N ALA A 29 -3.18 14.28 8.40
CA ALA A 29 -3.41 14.16 6.96
C ALA A 29 -4.84 14.58 6.58
N PRO A 30 -5.02 15.62 5.75
CA PRO A 30 -6.33 16.04 5.28
C PRO A 30 -6.86 15.15 4.15
N ASP A 31 -5.98 14.42 3.46
CA ASP A 31 -6.35 13.49 2.40
C ASP A 31 -6.24 12.06 2.91
N VAL A 32 -7.40 11.44 3.12
CA VAL A 32 -7.51 10.04 3.58
C VAL A 32 -8.38 9.28 2.61
N LYS A 33 -7.84 8.20 2.04
CA LYS A 33 -8.56 7.30 1.13
C LYS A 33 -8.46 5.88 1.65
N THR A 34 -9.58 5.18 1.65
CA THR A 34 -9.64 3.76 2.06
C THR A 34 -10.25 2.94 0.93
N HIS A 35 -9.53 1.91 0.52
CA HIS A 35 -9.98 0.89 -0.42
C HIS A 35 -10.02 -0.44 0.31
N ALA A 36 -10.83 -1.37 -0.17
CA ALA A 36 -10.90 -2.70 0.43
C ALA A 36 -11.34 -3.73 -0.60
N ILE A 37 -10.90 -4.98 -0.41
CA ILE A 37 -11.32 -6.13 -1.20
C ILE A 37 -11.40 -7.36 -0.32
N THR A 38 -12.34 -8.25 -0.60
CA THR A 38 -12.38 -9.57 0.04
C THR A 38 -11.62 -10.58 -0.82
N VAL A 39 -10.73 -11.33 -0.17
CA VAL A 39 -9.85 -12.35 -0.76
C VAL A 39 -10.25 -13.69 -0.18
N GLU A 40 -10.52 -14.67 -1.03
CA GLU A 40 -10.86 -16.04 -0.65
C GLU A 40 -9.58 -16.85 -0.36
N ALA A 41 -8.79 -16.34 0.58
CA ALA A 41 -7.58 -16.97 1.12
C ALA A 41 -7.33 -16.43 2.53
N SER A 42 -6.62 -17.20 3.36
CA SER A 42 -6.26 -16.77 4.71
C SER A 42 -5.23 -15.64 4.71
N ARG A 43 -5.08 -14.98 5.86
CA ARG A 43 -4.07 -13.92 6.04
C ARG A 43 -2.66 -14.45 5.80
N GLU A 44 -2.39 -15.65 6.23
CA GLU A 44 -1.11 -16.33 6.12
C GLU A 44 -0.71 -16.59 4.66
N ILE A 45 -1.68 -16.82 3.77
CA ILE A 45 -1.47 -16.95 2.33
C ILE A 45 -1.29 -15.59 1.66
N LEU A 46 -2.04 -14.57 2.10
CA LEU A 46 -1.99 -13.23 1.50
C LEU A 46 -0.76 -12.42 1.96
N TRP A 47 -0.34 -12.56 3.22
CA TRP A 47 0.76 -11.81 3.83
C TRP A 47 2.08 -11.85 3.06
N PRO A 48 2.57 -13.03 2.62
CA PRO A 48 3.81 -13.12 1.86
C PRO A 48 3.85 -12.28 0.59
N TRP A 49 2.70 -12.03 -0.04
CA TRP A 49 2.60 -11.17 -1.22
C TRP A 49 2.79 -9.70 -0.88
N LEU A 50 2.42 -9.26 0.31
CA LEU A 50 2.57 -7.87 0.74
C LEU A 50 4.02 -7.55 1.09
N VAL A 51 4.68 -8.40 1.84
CA VAL A 51 6.04 -8.12 2.34
C VAL A 51 7.11 -8.16 1.24
N GLN A 52 6.84 -8.81 0.12
CA GLN A 52 7.79 -8.85 -1.00
C GLN A 52 7.62 -7.71 -2.01
N MET A 53 6.62 -6.81 -1.87
CA MET A 53 6.40 -5.70 -2.80
C MET A 53 7.63 -4.79 -2.97
N GLY A 54 7.66 -4.04 -4.07
CA GLY A 54 8.68 -3.05 -4.40
C GLY A 54 9.31 -3.26 -5.76
N CYS A 55 9.83 -2.17 -6.35
CA CYS A 55 10.68 -2.25 -7.54
C CYS A 55 11.98 -3.00 -7.20
N ASP A 56 12.56 -3.68 -8.19
CA ASP A 56 13.74 -4.57 -8.00
C ASP A 56 13.52 -5.67 -6.95
N ARG A 57 12.27 -5.90 -6.56
CA ARG A 57 11.76 -6.96 -5.69
C ARG A 57 10.69 -7.75 -6.46
N ALA A 58 9.50 -7.92 -5.88
CA ALA A 58 8.41 -8.63 -6.53
C ALA A 58 7.48 -7.74 -7.38
N GLY A 59 7.81 -6.46 -7.55
CA GLY A 59 6.92 -5.47 -8.18
C GLY A 59 5.80 -5.00 -7.26
N TRP A 60 4.97 -4.08 -7.76
CA TRP A 60 3.86 -3.49 -7.00
C TRP A 60 2.51 -4.13 -7.28
N TYR A 61 2.45 -5.14 -8.17
CA TYR A 61 1.24 -5.83 -8.61
C TYR A 61 0.18 -4.91 -9.24
N SER A 62 0.60 -3.77 -9.78
CA SER A 62 -0.26 -2.80 -10.43
C SER A 62 -0.05 -2.80 -11.96
N TRP A 63 0.33 -1.66 -12.52
CA TRP A 63 0.65 -1.53 -13.94
C TRP A 63 2.17 -1.51 -14.13
N ASP A 64 2.78 -2.67 -14.33
CA ASP A 64 4.23 -2.85 -14.39
C ASP A 64 4.95 -1.87 -15.34
N ARG A 65 4.27 -1.41 -16.41
CA ARG A 65 4.82 -0.38 -17.32
C ARG A 65 4.89 1.01 -16.68
N LEU A 66 4.11 1.28 -15.65
CA LEU A 66 4.03 2.59 -14.99
C LEU A 66 4.86 2.62 -13.71
N ASP A 67 4.88 1.53 -12.96
CA ASP A 67 5.43 1.49 -11.61
C ASP A 67 6.60 0.50 -11.43
N ASN A 68 6.97 -0.26 -12.48
CA ASN A 68 8.06 -1.24 -12.41
C ASN A 68 8.90 -1.27 -13.70
N ALA A 69 8.96 -0.15 -14.44
CA ALA A 69 9.68 -0.02 -15.72
C ALA A 69 9.37 -1.13 -16.76
N GLY A 70 8.18 -1.71 -16.68
CA GLY A 70 7.75 -2.79 -17.56
C GLY A 70 8.22 -4.19 -17.15
N VAL A 71 8.96 -4.31 -16.04
CA VAL A 71 9.33 -5.62 -15.47
C VAL A 71 8.08 -6.24 -14.84
N PRO A 72 7.67 -7.45 -15.25
CA PRO A 72 6.48 -8.09 -14.71
C PRO A 72 6.59 -8.33 -13.21
N SER A 73 5.54 -8.00 -12.47
CA SER A 73 5.43 -8.35 -11.05
C SER A 73 5.41 -9.87 -10.88
N ALA A 74 6.07 -10.37 -9.82
CA ALA A 74 6.22 -11.79 -9.54
C ALA A 74 4.85 -12.51 -9.49
N ASP A 75 4.85 -13.76 -9.97
CA ASP A 75 3.71 -14.68 -9.96
C ASP A 75 3.81 -15.77 -8.89
N ARG A 76 4.87 -15.70 -8.06
CA ARG A 76 5.15 -16.63 -6.96
C ARG A 76 5.70 -15.90 -5.75
N ILE A 77 5.67 -16.58 -4.61
CA ILE A 77 6.36 -16.12 -3.41
C ILE A 77 7.87 -16.33 -3.60
N LEU A 78 8.65 -15.30 -3.28
CA LEU A 78 10.10 -15.27 -3.32
C LEU A 78 10.63 -15.39 -1.89
N PRO A 79 11.17 -16.56 -1.49
CA PRO A 79 11.59 -16.81 -0.10
C PRO A 79 12.62 -15.80 0.41
N GLU A 80 13.50 -15.32 -0.45
CA GLU A 80 14.54 -14.34 -0.16
C GLU A 80 13.98 -12.94 0.20
N LEU A 81 12.74 -12.66 -0.15
CA LEU A 81 12.07 -11.38 0.14
C LEU A 81 11.13 -11.43 1.35
N GLN A 82 11.05 -12.57 2.04
CA GLN A 82 10.13 -12.73 3.18
C GLN A 82 10.69 -12.18 4.49
N GLY A 83 11.95 -11.75 4.52
CA GLY A 83 12.61 -11.20 5.70
C GLY A 83 12.42 -9.68 5.88
N THR A 84 11.41 -9.06 5.26
CA THR A 84 11.14 -7.62 5.42
C THR A 84 10.89 -7.25 6.87
N LYS A 85 11.48 -6.16 7.33
CA LYS A 85 11.42 -5.66 8.72
C LYS A 85 11.19 -4.15 8.76
N ILE A 86 10.83 -3.64 9.93
CA ILE A 86 10.73 -2.20 10.19
C ILE A 86 12.08 -1.54 9.90
N GLY A 87 12.06 -0.42 9.18
CA GLY A 87 13.25 0.31 8.74
C GLY A 87 13.74 -0.06 7.35
N ASP A 88 13.26 -1.16 6.75
CA ASP A 88 13.58 -1.47 5.36
C ASP A 88 12.91 -0.47 4.40
N VAL A 89 13.54 -0.22 3.26
CA VAL A 89 12.97 0.57 2.17
C VAL A 89 12.50 -0.36 1.07
N LEU A 90 11.25 -0.20 0.66
CA LEU A 90 10.69 -0.85 -0.53
C LEU A 90 10.84 0.13 -1.70
N PRO A 91 11.74 -0.11 -2.67
CA PRO A 91 12.06 0.84 -3.73
C PRO A 91 10.82 1.23 -4.53
N SER A 92 10.64 2.55 -4.74
CA SER A 92 9.51 3.08 -5.51
C SER A 92 9.78 3.13 -7.01
N ARG A 93 11.05 3.08 -7.41
CA ARG A 93 11.52 3.13 -8.79
C ARG A 93 12.67 2.13 -9.00
N PRO A 94 12.73 1.48 -10.16
CA PRO A 94 13.84 0.57 -10.47
C PRO A 94 15.20 1.27 -10.47
N GLY A 95 16.21 0.61 -9.89
CA GLY A 95 17.58 1.12 -9.81
C GLY A 95 17.79 2.26 -8.82
N HIS A 96 16.82 2.51 -7.92
CA HIS A 96 16.91 3.54 -6.90
C HIS A 96 16.76 2.94 -5.50
N ASP A 97 17.49 3.50 -4.53
CA ASP A 97 17.41 3.09 -3.13
C ASP A 97 16.33 3.88 -2.35
N ASP A 98 15.70 4.89 -2.96
CA ASP A 98 14.60 5.65 -2.37
C ASP A 98 13.26 4.96 -2.61
N GLY A 99 12.35 5.08 -1.64
CA GLY A 99 11.06 4.42 -1.76
C GLY A 99 10.19 4.59 -0.53
N PHE A 100 9.48 3.54 -0.22
CA PHE A 100 8.59 3.50 0.93
C PHE A 100 9.29 2.84 2.11
N LEU A 101 9.46 3.58 3.19
CA LEU A 101 9.99 3.06 4.45
C LEU A 101 8.96 2.19 5.15
N VAL A 102 9.34 1.02 5.62
CA VAL A 102 8.51 0.17 6.47
C VAL A 102 8.47 0.77 7.89
N LEU A 103 7.33 1.34 8.26
CA LEU A 103 7.13 2.05 9.54
C LEU A 103 6.52 1.17 10.62
N GLU A 104 5.54 0.33 10.23
CA GLU A 104 4.93 -0.66 11.11
C GLU A 104 4.80 -1.97 10.35
N LEU A 105 5.02 -3.09 11.06
CA LEU A 105 4.90 -4.42 10.51
C LEU A 105 4.51 -5.38 11.63
N GLN A 106 3.32 -5.95 11.51
CA GLN A 106 2.80 -6.98 12.41
C GLN A 106 2.21 -8.13 11.57
N ALA A 107 2.97 -9.18 11.43
CA ALA A 107 2.56 -10.33 10.64
C ALA A 107 1.52 -11.20 11.38
N PRO A 108 0.48 -11.67 10.70
CA PRO A 108 0.03 -11.38 9.34
C PRO A 108 -1.10 -10.32 9.32
N GLU A 109 -1.04 -9.29 10.17
CA GLU A 109 -2.15 -8.38 10.43
C GLU A 109 -2.05 -7.06 9.65
N HIS A 110 -0.89 -6.38 9.70
CA HIS A 110 -0.73 -5.12 8.98
C HIS A 110 0.71 -4.79 8.61
N LEU A 111 0.84 -4.04 7.51
CA LEU A 111 2.05 -3.43 7.00
C LEU A 111 1.77 -1.95 6.72
N ALA A 112 2.48 -1.04 7.38
CA ALA A 112 2.41 0.39 7.12
C ALA A 112 3.71 0.91 6.51
N LEU A 113 3.58 1.53 5.37
CA LEU A 113 4.65 2.13 4.60
C LEU A 113 4.56 3.65 4.68
N GLY A 114 5.70 4.34 4.67
CA GLY A 114 5.78 5.79 4.66
C GLY A 114 6.66 6.33 3.55
N ALA A 115 6.25 7.47 3.00
CA ALA A 115 7.07 8.29 2.11
C ALA A 115 7.13 9.71 2.67
N TYR A 116 8.34 10.25 2.83
CA TYR A 116 8.55 11.59 3.32
C TYR A 116 9.63 12.27 2.49
N PHE A 117 9.31 13.40 1.87
CA PHE A 117 10.25 14.12 1.02
C PHE A 117 10.00 15.62 1.02
N ARG A 118 11.06 16.39 0.80
CA ARG A 118 11.02 17.83 0.56
C ARG A 118 11.09 18.15 -0.93
N TYR A 119 10.65 19.35 -1.30
CA TYR A 119 10.54 19.76 -2.70
C TYR A 119 11.74 20.56 -3.23
N SER A 120 12.55 21.16 -2.35
CA SER A 120 13.67 21.99 -2.80
C SER A 120 14.88 21.82 -1.89
N PRO A 121 15.88 21.04 -2.34
CA PRO A 121 15.86 20.13 -3.47
C PRO A 121 14.84 19.00 -3.27
N LEU A 122 14.45 18.31 -4.35
CA LEU A 122 13.60 17.12 -4.21
C LEU A 122 14.45 16.00 -3.61
N GLU A 123 14.14 15.59 -2.41
CA GLU A 123 14.93 14.65 -1.63
C GLU A 123 14.07 13.92 -0.61
N SER A 124 14.31 12.62 -0.45
CA SER A 124 13.72 11.82 0.62
C SER A 124 14.29 12.23 1.97
N LEU A 125 13.45 12.25 2.98
CA LEU A 125 13.80 12.63 4.36
C LEU A 125 13.63 11.42 5.27
N GLU A 126 14.41 11.39 6.34
CA GLU A 126 14.19 10.46 7.43
C GLU A 126 12.83 10.74 8.09
N TRP A 127 12.10 9.68 8.43
CA TRP A 127 10.73 9.83 8.95
C TRP A 127 10.63 10.71 10.19
N THR A 128 11.68 10.74 10.99
CA THR A 128 11.80 11.49 12.24
C THR A 128 12.35 12.90 12.08
N GLU A 129 12.78 13.30 10.87
CA GLU A 129 13.28 14.63 10.62
C GLU A 129 12.23 15.70 10.85
N PRO A 130 12.62 16.88 11.37
CA PRO A 130 11.72 18.03 11.48
C PRO A 130 11.16 18.43 10.12
N ALA A 131 9.89 18.80 10.09
CA ALA A 131 9.21 19.16 8.86
C ALA A 131 9.79 20.46 8.24
N PRO A 132 10.29 20.43 6.99
CA PRO A 132 10.74 21.62 6.29
C PRO A 132 9.54 22.49 5.86
N LYS A 133 9.82 23.65 5.26
CA LYS A 133 8.76 24.57 4.79
C LYS A 133 7.88 23.97 3.69
N ALA A 134 8.47 23.13 2.84
CA ALA A 134 7.75 22.51 1.72
C ALA A 134 8.07 20.99 1.66
N PHE A 135 7.05 20.17 1.90
CA PHE A 135 7.19 18.73 2.01
C PHE A 135 5.90 17.99 1.68
N THR A 136 6.04 16.70 1.40
CA THR A 136 4.95 15.72 1.47
C THR A 136 5.34 14.61 2.44
N ARG A 137 4.42 14.27 3.33
CA ARG A 137 4.46 13.08 4.17
C ARG A 137 3.23 12.25 3.87
N ALA A 138 3.42 10.99 3.54
CA ALA A 138 2.32 10.10 3.21
C ALA A 138 2.52 8.72 3.84
N THR A 139 1.41 8.06 4.18
CA THR A 139 1.41 6.65 4.61
C THR A 139 0.55 5.82 3.68
N TRP A 140 0.93 4.56 3.55
CA TRP A 140 0.23 3.55 2.77
C TRP A 140 0.17 2.27 3.60
N THR A 141 -1.00 2.01 4.18
CA THR A 141 -1.18 0.92 5.14
C THR A 141 -2.07 -0.16 4.56
N PHE A 142 -1.62 -1.39 4.68
CA PHE A 142 -2.34 -2.62 4.33
C PHE A 142 -2.74 -3.32 5.63
N VAL A 143 -4.03 -3.57 5.82
CA VAL A 143 -4.59 -4.24 7.00
C VAL A 143 -5.34 -5.48 6.57
N LEU A 144 -5.03 -6.61 7.17
CA LEU A 144 -5.62 -7.92 6.88
C LEU A 144 -6.51 -8.36 8.04
N GLU A 145 -7.80 -8.40 7.81
CA GLU A 145 -8.78 -8.84 8.80
C GLU A 145 -9.34 -10.21 8.41
N ALA A 146 -9.19 -11.19 9.27
CA ALA A 146 -9.80 -12.49 9.06
C ALA A 146 -11.33 -12.34 9.18
N LEU A 147 -12.05 -12.65 8.11
CA LEU A 147 -13.50 -12.82 8.14
C LEU A 147 -13.87 -14.22 8.56
N GLU A 148 -13.16 -15.19 8.01
CA GLU A 148 -13.26 -16.64 8.24
C GLU A 148 -11.88 -17.25 8.08
N ALA A 149 -11.72 -18.54 8.38
CA ALA A 149 -10.42 -19.23 8.30
C ALA A 149 -9.72 -19.06 6.94
N GLU A 150 -10.48 -19.16 5.84
CA GLU A 150 -9.98 -19.09 4.46
C GLU A 150 -10.46 -17.83 3.74
N ARG A 151 -10.71 -16.74 4.50
CA ARG A 151 -11.29 -15.54 3.93
C ARG A 151 -10.81 -14.29 4.64
N THR A 152 -10.18 -13.38 3.91
CA THR A 152 -9.56 -12.17 4.43
C THR A 152 -10.16 -10.93 3.82
N ARG A 153 -10.45 -9.92 4.64
CA ARG A 153 -10.70 -8.55 4.21
C ARG A 153 -9.40 -7.79 4.17
N LEU A 154 -8.94 -7.43 2.99
CA LEU A 154 -7.78 -6.56 2.78
C LEU A 154 -8.27 -5.12 2.67
N LEU A 155 -7.91 -4.30 3.66
CA LEU A 155 -8.11 -2.85 3.62
C LEU A 155 -6.78 -2.17 3.28
N VAL A 156 -6.86 -1.14 2.44
CA VAL A 156 -5.71 -0.32 2.10
C VAL A 156 -6.07 1.14 2.35
N ARG A 157 -5.35 1.77 3.26
CA ARG A 157 -5.53 3.18 3.58
C ARG A 157 -4.31 3.99 3.21
N THR A 158 -4.54 5.06 2.48
CA THR A 158 -3.53 6.09 2.23
C THR A 158 -3.89 7.36 2.99
N ARG A 159 -2.89 8.00 3.57
CA ARG A 159 -3.01 9.30 4.23
C ARG A 159 -1.93 10.20 3.68
N GLY A 160 -2.26 11.44 3.35
CA GLY A 160 -1.32 12.37 2.76
C GLY A 160 -1.39 13.76 3.39
N LEU A 161 -0.25 14.34 3.66
CA LEU A 161 -0.06 15.71 4.13
C LEU A 161 0.99 16.40 3.28
N THR A 162 0.57 17.41 2.52
CA THR A 162 1.48 18.26 1.73
C THR A 162 1.46 19.68 2.29
N ARG A 163 2.62 20.28 2.42
CA ARG A 163 2.81 21.68 2.79
C ARG A 163 3.77 22.36 1.80
N PRO A 164 3.51 23.62 1.47
CA PRO A 164 2.26 24.35 1.71
C PRO A 164 1.09 23.77 0.88
N TRP A 165 -0.13 24.03 1.31
CA TRP A 165 -1.35 23.39 0.78
C TRP A 165 -1.56 23.57 -0.74
N TRP A 166 -1.07 24.65 -1.33
CA TRP A 166 -1.20 24.88 -2.79
C TRP A 166 -0.39 23.88 -3.65
N LEU A 167 0.62 23.22 -3.08
CA LEU A 167 1.31 22.12 -3.75
C LEU A 167 0.45 20.85 -3.78
N ASP A 168 -0.46 20.70 -2.83
CA ASP A 168 -1.35 19.55 -2.74
C ASP A 168 -2.41 19.55 -3.86
N VAL A 169 -2.92 20.73 -4.25
CA VAL A 169 -4.00 20.85 -5.23
C VAL A 169 -3.66 20.21 -6.58
N PRO A 170 -2.55 20.55 -7.26
CA PRO A 170 -2.18 19.92 -8.52
C PRO A 170 -1.88 18.42 -8.34
N MET A 171 -1.23 18.03 -7.25
CA MET A 171 -0.94 16.64 -6.95
C MET A 171 -2.23 15.80 -6.84
N ARG A 172 -3.22 16.28 -6.12
CA ARG A 172 -4.51 15.59 -5.94
C ARG A 172 -5.30 15.49 -7.24
N LEU A 173 -5.27 16.53 -8.08
CA LEU A 173 -5.99 16.54 -9.34
C LEU A 173 -5.36 15.61 -10.39
N THR A 174 -4.04 15.51 -10.43
CA THR A 174 -3.33 14.69 -11.42
C THR A 174 -3.08 13.26 -10.94
N MET A 175 -2.53 13.12 -9.73
CA MET A 175 -2.13 11.81 -9.19
C MET A 175 -3.27 11.05 -8.54
N GLY A 176 -4.29 11.74 -8.03
CA GLY A 176 -5.41 11.10 -7.32
C GLY A 176 -6.16 10.06 -8.17
N PRO A 177 -6.64 10.39 -9.37
CA PRO A 177 -7.29 9.43 -10.26
C PRO A 177 -6.37 8.30 -10.71
N ALA A 178 -5.11 8.62 -11.07
CA ALA A 178 -4.13 7.62 -11.46
C ALA A 178 -3.87 6.62 -10.31
N HIS A 179 -3.65 7.13 -9.09
CA HIS A 179 -3.47 6.30 -7.91
C HIS A 179 -4.67 5.39 -7.64
N ALA A 180 -5.91 5.88 -7.78
CA ALA A 180 -7.10 5.05 -7.60
C ALA A 180 -7.18 3.88 -8.60
N ILE A 181 -6.82 4.12 -9.86
CA ILE A 181 -6.76 3.10 -10.91
C ILE A 181 -5.67 2.07 -10.61
N MET A 182 -4.48 2.54 -10.21
CA MET A 182 -3.34 1.68 -9.85
C MET A 182 -3.67 0.85 -8.60
N GLN A 183 -4.24 1.47 -7.57
CA GLN A 183 -4.65 0.79 -6.34
C GLN A 183 -5.69 -0.30 -6.61
N ARG A 184 -6.67 -0.01 -7.46
CA ARG A 184 -7.65 -1.03 -7.88
C ARG A 184 -6.97 -2.22 -8.56
N LYS A 185 -6.05 -1.96 -9.48
CA LYS A 185 -5.32 -3.02 -10.19
C LYS A 185 -4.49 -3.85 -9.24
N GLN A 186 -3.79 -3.21 -8.30
CA GLN A 186 -3.00 -3.87 -7.26
C GLN A 186 -3.87 -4.81 -6.42
N LEU A 187 -5.00 -4.32 -5.90
CA LEU A 187 -5.90 -5.13 -5.08
C LEU A 187 -6.41 -6.36 -5.83
N LEU A 188 -6.81 -6.20 -7.10
CA LEU A 188 -7.27 -7.32 -7.94
C LEU A 188 -6.16 -8.34 -8.21
N ASN A 189 -4.94 -7.87 -8.45
CA ASN A 189 -3.79 -8.74 -8.70
C ASN A 189 -3.32 -9.47 -7.44
N LEU A 190 -3.33 -8.82 -6.28
CA LEU A 190 -3.05 -9.46 -4.98
C LEU A 190 -4.09 -10.55 -4.67
N LYS A 191 -5.38 -10.23 -4.88
CA LYS A 191 -6.47 -11.20 -4.73
C LYS A 191 -6.25 -12.43 -5.62
N ALA A 192 -6.04 -12.23 -6.91
CA ALA A 192 -5.86 -13.34 -7.86
C ALA A 192 -4.66 -14.23 -7.49
N ARG A 193 -3.54 -13.64 -7.05
CA ARG A 193 -2.33 -14.38 -6.65
C ARG A 193 -2.54 -15.18 -5.37
N ALA A 194 -3.13 -14.57 -4.34
CA ALA A 194 -3.40 -15.25 -3.09
C ALA A 194 -4.39 -16.41 -3.26
N GLU A 195 -5.47 -16.21 -4.02
CA GLU A 195 -6.46 -17.26 -4.31
C GLU A 195 -5.87 -18.40 -5.16
N ALA A 196 -4.99 -18.10 -6.11
CA ALA A 196 -4.28 -19.12 -6.88
C ALA A 196 -3.26 -19.89 -6.01
N SER A 197 -2.66 -19.25 -5.01
CA SER A 197 -1.74 -19.90 -4.05
C SER A 197 -2.48 -20.91 -3.16
N ARG A 198 -3.69 -20.55 -2.69
CA ARG A 198 -4.55 -21.46 -1.91
C ARG A 198 -4.82 -22.78 -2.64
N SER A 199 -5.05 -22.69 -3.96
CA SER A 199 -5.36 -23.88 -4.76
C SER A 199 -4.18 -24.82 -4.98
N ARG A 200 -2.97 -24.42 -4.59
CA ARG A 200 -1.72 -25.19 -4.73
C ARG A 200 -1.20 -25.79 -3.41
N SER A 201 -1.77 -25.34 -2.29
CA SER A 201 -1.49 -25.83 -0.94
C SER A 201 -2.43 -26.98 -0.56
#